data_8a8cab30b6d2c32395a402438bde52f0
#
_entry.id   8a8cab30b6d2c32395a402438bde52f0
#
_cell.length_a   1.000
_cell.length_b   1.000
_cell.length_c   1.000
_cell.angle_alpha   90.00
_cell.angle_beta   90.00
_cell.angle_gamma   90.00
#
_symmetry.space_group_name_H-M   'P 1'
#
loop_
_entity.id
_entity.type
_entity.pdbx_description
1 polymer ?
#
loop_
_entity_poly.entity_id
_entity_poly.type
_entity_poly.pdbx_seq_one_letter_code
_entity_poly.pdbx_strand_id
1 'polypeptide(L)'
;MHEVFSDAIERLGSGEKIVVATVVRTKGSTPQKPGAKLLVREDGSGTGTLGGGCVEGDIWFAAKQLMQEGGGTEYREYELNEDLAAEDGLICGGTMYFLIDPVYSPDKYLPYASEIDKAYSGSGAVALATVVRTGENGHSKIGDKLFVRENGENEGSIGDDGEDNQARNKAFELMIHGRNEYVTTKSGTEYFIEAYTTPPQLVICGGGHVARALASLAKPLEFRLFITDDREEFANDDR
;
A
#
# COMPACT_ATOMS: atom_id res chain seq x y z
N MET A 1 6.07 1.57 -4.52
CA MET A 1 4.74 1.83 -3.89
C MET A 1 4.29 3.29 -4.06
N HIS A 2 5.17 4.24 -3.98
CA HIS A 2 4.91 5.68 -4.23
C HIS A 2 4.26 5.91 -5.61
N GLU A 3 4.75 5.25 -6.66
CA GLU A 3 4.22 5.34 -8.03
C GLU A 3 2.73 4.99 -8.17
N VAL A 4 2.20 4.08 -7.34
CA VAL A 4 0.77 3.72 -7.33
C VAL A 4 -0.09 4.91 -6.89
N PHE A 5 0.36 5.68 -5.89
CA PHE A 5 -0.36 6.85 -5.42
C PHE A 5 -0.24 8.03 -6.38
N SER A 6 0.94 8.25 -6.95
CA SER A 6 1.14 9.29 -7.98
C SER A 6 0.25 9.04 -9.21
N ASP A 7 0.13 7.78 -9.66
CA ASP A 7 -0.78 7.41 -10.74
C ASP A 7 -2.25 7.55 -10.34
N ALA A 8 -2.63 7.14 -9.11
CA ALA A 8 -3.98 7.36 -8.61
C ALA A 8 -4.39 8.84 -8.62
N ILE A 9 -3.48 9.72 -8.21
CA ILE A 9 -3.71 11.18 -8.22
C ILE A 9 -3.94 11.68 -9.64
N GLU A 10 -3.10 11.26 -10.60
CA GLU A 10 -3.22 11.66 -12.00
C GLU A 10 -4.55 11.20 -12.61
N ARG A 11 -4.90 9.92 -12.43
CA ARG A 11 -6.11 9.34 -13.03
C ARG A 11 -7.39 9.90 -12.41
N LEU A 12 -7.47 9.93 -11.08
CA LEU A 12 -8.63 10.50 -10.39
C LEU A 12 -8.75 12.00 -10.64
N GLY A 13 -7.64 12.73 -10.75
CA GLY A 13 -7.62 14.15 -11.10
C GLY A 13 -8.13 14.45 -12.51
N SER A 14 -7.99 13.51 -13.45
CA SER A 14 -8.57 13.58 -14.81
C SER A 14 -10.02 13.07 -14.89
N GLY A 15 -10.59 12.58 -13.78
CA GLY A 15 -11.96 12.08 -13.71
C GLY A 15 -12.10 10.60 -14.12
N GLU A 16 -10.99 9.88 -14.30
CA GLU A 16 -10.99 8.45 -14.55
C GLU A 16 -11.33 7.68 -13.28
N LYS A 17 -11.91 6.47 -13.45
CA LYS A 17 -12.10 5.51 -12.37
C LYS A 17 -10.89 4.61 -12.29
N ILE A 18 -10.59 4.13 -11.07
CA ILE A 18 -9.52 3.17 -10.83
C ILE A 18 -10.00 2.05 -9.90
N VAL A 19 -9.28 0.94 -9.88
CA VAL A 19 -9.40 -0.06 -8.83
C VAL A 19 -8.03 -0.23 -8.19
N VAL A 20 -7.97 -0.21 -6.85
CA VAL A 20 -6.74 -0.48 -6.11
C VAL A 20 -6.86 -1.84 -5.43
N ALA A 21 -6.10 -2.82 -5.89
CA ALA A 21 -5.96 -4.10 -5.22
C ALA A 21 -4.78 -4.06 -4.25
N THR A 22 -5.00 -4.47 -3.01
CA THR A 22 -3.98 -4.46 -1.94
C THR A 22 -3.86 -5.84 -1.32
N VAL A 23 -2.62 -6.34 -1.15
CA VAL A 23 -2.34 -7.49 -0.30
C VAL A 23 -2.51 -7.04 1.15
N VAL A 24 -3.54 -7.53 1.85
CA VAL A 24 -3.82 -7.12 3.24
C VAL A 24 -3.28 -8.11 4.26
N ARG A 25 -3.09 -9.36 3.88
CA ARG A 25 -2.57 -10.42 4.75
C ARG A 25 -1.90 -11.52 3.93
N THR A 26 -0.92 -12.19 4.53
CA THR A 26 -0.28 -13.37 3.94
C THR A 26 -0.06 -14.46 4.97
N LYS A 27 0.01 -15.72 4.53
CA LYS A 27 0.33 -16.88 5.35
C LYS A 27 1.25 -17.80 4.56
N GLY A 28 2.34 -18.27 5.17
CA GLY A 28 3.33 -19.12 4.50
C GLY A 28 4.22 -18.34 3.52
N SER A 29 4.74 -19.03 2.50
CA SER A 29 5.61 -18.43 1.47
C SER A 29 4.78 -17.77 0.38
N THR A 30 4.94 -16.47 0.21
CA THR A 30 4.17 -15.67 -0.75
C THR A 30 5.10 -14.75 -1.56
N PRO A 31 4.76 -14.45 -2.84
CA PRO A 31 5.59 -13.61 -3.70
C PRO A 31 5.64 -12.14 -3.27
N GLN A 32 4.64 -11.69 -2.53
CA GLN A 32 4.56 -10.31 -1.99
C GLN A 32 4.16 -10.30 -0.52
N LYS A 33 4.43 -9.18 0.13
CA LYS A 33 4.09 -8.90 1.54
C LYS A 33 2.83 -8.04 1.63
N PRO A 34 2.15 -8.00 2.81
CA PRO A 34 1.08 -7.04 3.05
C PRO A 34 1.51 -5.61 2.76
N GLY A 35 0.63 -4.86 2.10
CA GLY A 35 0.87 -3.51 1.61
C GLY A 35 1.20 -3.43 0.12
N ALA A 36 1.64 -4.51 -0.53
CA ALA A 36 1.82 -4.53 -1.98
C ALA A 36 0.51 -4.19 -2.70
N LYS A 37 0.60 -3.37 -3.75
CA LYS A 37 -0.57 -2.82 -4.46
C LYS A 37 -0.44 -2.96 -5.97
N LEU A 38 -1.60 -3.11 -6.60
CA LEU A 38 -1.81 -2.99 -8.04
C LEU A 38 -2.96 -2.02 -8.27
N LEU A 39 -2.70 -0.93 -8.97
CA LEU A 39 -3.71 -0.03 -9.49
C LEU A 39 -4.08 -0.50 -10.90
N VAL A 40 -5.37 -0.66 -11.18
CA VAL A 40 -5.91 -0.99 -12.50
C VAL A 40 -6.73 0.18 -13.00
N ARG A 41 -6.46 0.62 -14.24
CA ARG A 41 -7.12 1.75 -14.92
C ARG A 41 -8.30 1.26 -15.78
N GLU A 42 -9.13 2.20 -16.24
CA GLU A 42 -10.28 1.89 -17.12
C GLU A 42 -9.88 1.20 -18.42
N ASP A 43 -8.74 1.56 -19.00
CA ASP A 43 -8.21 0.94 -20.23
C ASP A 43 -7.64 -0.47 -20.00
N GLY A 44 -7.56 -0.88 -18.71
CA GLY A 44 -7.03 -2.15 -18.29
C GLY A 44 -5.51 -2.17 -18.14
N SER A 45 -4.80 -1.06 -18.30
CA SER A 45 -3.40 -0.95 -17.89
C SER A 45 -3.27 -0.86 -16.37
N GLY A 46 -2.09 -1.06 -15.81
CA GLY A 46 -1.89 -1.03 -14.36
C GLY A 46 -0.53 -0.49 -13.93
N THR A 47 -0.43 -0.13 -12.65
CA THR A 47 0.81 0.30 -11.97
C THR A 47 0.96 -0.44 -10.65
N GLY A 48 2.17 -0.88 -10.33
CA GLY A 48 2.45 -1.70 -9.16
C GLY A 48 2.41 -3.20 -9.46
N THR A 49 2.46 -4.05 -8.43
CA THR A 49 2.45 -5.51 -8.60
C THR A 49 1.96 -6.22 -7.33
N LEU A 50 1.34 -7.37 -7.52
CA LEU A 50 0.93 -8.30 -6.46
C LEU A 50 1.82 -9.56 -6.42
N GLY A 51 2.92 -9.56 -7.19
CA GLY A 51 3.89 -10.64 -7.24
C GLY A 51 3.95 -11.38 -8.57
N GLY A 52 3.15 -10.97 -9.56
CA GLY A 52 3.11 -11.59 -10.89
C GLY A 52 2.35 -12.93 -10.93
N GLY A 53 2.42 -13.60 -12.08
CA GLY A 53 1.79 -14.90 -12.29
C GLY A 53 0.27 -14.89 -12.32
N CYS A 54 -0.34 -16.09 -12.16
CA CYS A 54 -1.78 -16.31 -12.25
C CYS A 54 -2.58 -15.46 -11.27
N VAL A 55 -2.09 -15.33 -10.03
CA VAL A 55 -2.79 -14.57 -8.97
C VAL A 55 -2.98 -13.11 -9.35
N GLU A 56 -1.93 -12.46 -9.86
CA GLU A 56 -2.01 -11.07 -10.31
C GLU A 56 -2.99 -10.93 -11.47
N GLY A 57 -2.97 -11.87 -12.43
CA GLY A 57 -3.90 -11.92 -13.57
C GLY A 57 -5.36 -12.05 -13.13
N ASP A 58 -5.64 -12.93 -12.17
CA ASP A 58 -6.99 -13.15 -11.65
C ASP A 58 -7.51 -11.95 -10.85
N ILE A 59 -6.67 -11.36 -10.02
CA ILE A 59 -7.03 -10.13 -9.28
C ILE A 59 -7.25 -8.96 -10.26
N TRP A 60 -6.41 -8.85 -11.29
CA TRP A 60 -6.60 -7.87 -12.34
C TRP A 60 -7.91 -8.05 -13.10
N PHE A 61 -8.23 -9.29 -13.49
CA PHE A 61 -9.50 -9.59 -14.15
C PHE A 61 -10.69 -9.23 -13.25
N ALA A 62 -10.63 -9.56 -11.96
CA ALA A 62 -11.64 -9.19 -10.98
C ALA A 62 -11.80 -7.67 -10.84
N ALA A 63 -10.70 -6.93 -10.82
CA ALA A 63 -10.71 -5.47 -10.77
C ALA A 63 -11.41 -4.87 -11.99
N LYS A 64 -11.13 -5.39 -13.18
CA LYS A 64 -11.81 -4.96 -14.43
C LYS A 64 -13.30 -5.25 -14.40
N GLN A 65 -13.69 -6.44 -13.93
CA GLN A 65 -15.09 -6.81 -13.82
C GLN A 65 -15.84 -5.90 -12.84
N LEU A 66 -15.29 -5.65 -11.65
CA LEU A 66 -15.87 -4.70 -10.69
C LEU A 66 -16.06 -3.30 -11.27
N MET A 67 -15.09 -2.81 -12.03
CA MET A 67 -15.17 -1.51 -12.68
C MET A 67 -16.29 -1.43 -13.73
N GLN A 68 -16.51 -2.51 -14.48
CA GLN A 68 -17.56 -2.59 -15.50
C GLN A 68 -18.95 -2.74 -14.90
N GLU A 69 -19.10 -3.55 -13.84
CA GLU A 69 -20.38 -3.85 -13.21
C GLU A 69 -20.81 -2.81 -12.18
N GLY A 70 -19.90 -1.94 -11.73
CA GLY A 70 -20.18 -0.96 -10.68
C GLY A 70 -20.26 -1.60 -9.29
N GLY A 71 -19.52 -2.70 -9.04
CA GLY A 71 -19.50 -3.43 -7.78
C GLY A 71 -18.81 -2.66 -6.63
N GLY A 72 -19.00 -3.13 -5.40
CA GLY A 72 -18.34 -2.58 -4.21
C GLY A 72 -16.98 -3.21 -3.92
N THR A 73 -16.37 -2.78 -2.83
CA THR A 73 -15.10 -3.35 -2.34
C THR A 73 -15.25 -4.83 -2.01
N GLU A 74 -14.32 -5.66 -2.46
CA GLU A 74 -14.30 -7.11 -2.25
C GLU A 74 -13.05 -7.55 -1.48
N TYR A 75 -13.24 -8.54 -0.60
CA TYR A 75 -12.17 -9.28 0.05
C TYR A 75 -12.06 -10.67 -0.58
N ARG A 76 -10.86 -11.04 -1.03
CA ARG A 76 -10.59 -12.33 -1.67
C ARG A 76 -9.42 -13.04 -1.02
N GLU A 77 -9.56 -14.37 -0.87
CA GLU A 77 -8.51 -15.27 -0.42
C GLU A 77 -8.02 -16.11 -1.60
N TYR A 78 -6.71 -16.27 -1.68
CA TYR A 78 -6.05 -17.02 -2.75
C TYR A 78 -5.04 -18.00 -2.15
N GLU A 79 -5.26 -19.30 -2.35
CA GLU A 79 -4.30 -20.33 -2.00
C GLU A 79 -3.35 -20.59 -3.18
N LEU A 80 -2.05 -20.45 -2.92
CA LEU A 80 -0.98 -20.76 -3.86
C LEU A 80 -0.65 -22.25 -3.72
N ASN A 81 -1.38 -23.12 -4.42
CA ASN A 81 -1.16 -24.56 -4.37
C ASN A 81 -0.19 -25.02 -5.45
N GLU A 82 0.48 -26.17 -5.19
CA GLU A 82 1.53 -26.74 -6.05
C GLU A 82 1.07 -27.06 -7.49
N ASP A 83 -0.24 -27.32 -7.70
CA ASP A 83 -0.79 -27.66 -9.01
C ASP A 83 -0.82 -26.43 -9.96
N LEU A 84 -1.11 -25.23 -9.44
CA LEU A 84 -1.02 -23.97 -10.20
C LEU A 84 0.45 -23.51 -10.35
N ALA A 85 1.30 -23.83 -9.37
CA ALA A 85 2.72 -23.50 -9.37
C ALA A 85 3.53 -24.33 -10.37
N ALA A 86 3.11 -25.56 -10.66
CA ALA A 86 3.83 -26.45 -11.56
C ALA A 86 3.79 -26.02 -13.04
N GLU A 87 2.72 -25.32 -13.46
CA GLU A 87 2.62 -24.79 -14.82
C GLU A 87 3.47 -23.51 -15.02
N ASP A 88 3.64 -22.69 -13.97
CA ASP A 88 4.36 -21.41 -14.02
C ASP A 88 5.76 -21.44 -13.39
N GLY A 89 6.21 -22.57 -12.84
CA GLY A 89 7.51 -22.71 -12.20
C GLY A 89 7.66 -21.97 -10.87
N LEU A 90 6.55 -21.59 -10.21
CA LEU A 90 6.51 -20.91 -8.93
C LEU A 90 6.36 -21.93 -7.79
N ILE A 91 7.31 -21.96 -6.85
CA ILE A 91 7.27 -22.81 -5.65
C ILE A 91 6.77 -21.97 -4.47
N CYS A 92 5.54 -21.50 -4.54
CA CYS A 92 4.92 -20.75 -3.44
C CYS A 92 3.74 -21.55 -2.87
N GLY A 93 3.86 -22.03 -1.61
CA GLY A 93 2.83 -22.81 -0.92
C GLY A 93 2.16 -22.02 0.19
N GLY A 94 1.78 -20.75 -0.07
CA GLY A 94 1.17 -19.85 0.92
C GLY A 94 -0.24 -19.44 0.54
N THR A 95 -0.83 -18.59 1.39
CA THR A 95 -2.13 -17.96 1.14
C THR A 95 -1.96 -16.44 1.12
N MET A 96 -2.55 -15.79 0.15
CA MET A 96 -2.61 -14.33 0.04
C MET A 96 -4.05 -13.86 0.18
N TYR A 97 -4.23 -12.73 0.84
CA TYR A 97 -5.53 -12.10 1.06
C TYR A 97 -5.52 -10.71 0.45
N PHE A 98 -6.52 -10.42 -0.37
CA PHE A 98 -6.60 -9.18 -1.15
C PHE A 98 -7.84 -8.39 -0.80
N LEU A 99 -7.69 -7.08 -0.72
CA LEU A 99 -8.77 -6.13 -0.78
C LEU A 99 -8.76 -5.52 -2.18
N ILE A 100 -9.87 -5.65 -2.91
CA ILE A 100 -10.05 -5.07 -4.25
C ILE A 100 -11.04 -3.92 -4.08
N ASP A 101 -10.54 -2.70 -4.17
CA ASP A 101 -11.26 -1.48 -3.81
C ASP A 101 -11.48 -0.59 -5.03
N PRO A 102 -12.70 -0.57 -5.62
CA PRO A 102 -13.03 0.29 -6.73
C PRO A 102 -13.25 1.74 -6.28
N VAL A 103 -12.63 2.68 -6.97
CA VAL A 103 -12.75 4.12 -6.73
C VAL A 103 -13.46 4.76 -7.92
N TYR A 104 -14.76 4.99 -7.77
CA TYR A 104 -15.61 5.58 -8.82
C TYR A 104 -15.72 7.10 -8.74
N SER A 105 -15.32 7.70 -7.62
CA SER A 105 -15.38 9.14 -7.40
C SER A 105 -14.05 9.62 -6.80
N PRO A 106 -13.43 10.67 -7.37
CA PRO A 106 -12.19 11.23 -6.86
C PRO A 106 -12.30 11.72 -5.41
N ASP A 107 -13.46 12.27 -5.04
CA ASP A 107 -13.67 12.91 -3.73
C ASP A 107 -13.40 11.98 -2.54
N LYS A 108 -13.52 10.67 -2.76
CA LYS A 108 -13.37 9.67 -1.69
C LYS A 108 -11.93 9.18 -1.47
N TYR A 109 -11.08 9.26 -2.48
CA TYR A 109 -9.74 8.66 -2.40
C TYR A 109 -8.62 9.63 -2.78
N LEU A 110 -8.88 10.57 -3.68
CA LEU A 110 -7.88 11.55 -4.13
C LEU A 110 -7.26 12.36 -2.99
N PRO A 111 -8.02 12.83 -1.96
CA PRO A 111 -7.43 13.50 -0.81
C PRO A 111 -6.42 12.61 -0.07
N TYR A 112 -6.78 11.36 0.20
CA TYR A 112 -5.92 10.41 0.89
C TYR A 112 -4.67 10.09 0.07
N ALA A 113 -4.82 9.79 -1.22
CA ALA A 113 -3.69 9.53 -2.11
C ALA A 113 -2.71 10.72 -2.15
N SER A 114 -3.25 11.96 -2.19
CA SER A 114 -2.44 13.18 -2.20
C SER A 114 -1.67 13.40 -0.90
N GLU A 115 -2.27 13.11 0.26
CA GLU A 115 -1.58 13.22 1.54
C GLU A 115 -0.54 12.11 1.74
N ILE A 116 -0.82 10.89 1.25
CA ILE A 116 0.14 9.79 1.26
C ILE A 116 1.36 10.11 0.38
N ASP A 117 1.15 10.67 -0.82
CA ASP A 117 2.22 11.11 -1.71
C ASP A 117 3.12 12.18 -1.05
N LYS A 118 2.50 13.14 -0.35
CA LYS A 118 3.20 14.14 0.44
C LYS A 118 3.98 13.54 1.62
N ALA A 119 3.44 12.51 2.28
CA ALA A 119 4.14 11.82 3.37
C ALA A 119 5.43 11.15 2.88
N TYR A 120 5.42 10.52 1.70
CA TYR A 120 6.63 10.01 1.05
C TYR A 120 7.64 11.11 0.73
N SER A 121 7.16 12.33 0.48
CA SER A 121 8.01 13.50 0.22
C SER A 121 8.52 14.19 1.49
N GLY A 122 8.06 13.79 2.67
CA GLY A 122 8.52 14.32 3.97
C GLY A 122 7.61 15.34 4.62
N SER A 123 6.34 15.40 4.25
CA SER A 123 5.36 16.36 4.79
C SER A 123 4.60 15.86 6.04
N GLY A 124 5.19 14.95 6.81
CA GLY A 124 4.57 14.33 7.97
C GLY A 124 4.04 12.92 7.66
N ALA A 125 3.87 12.10 8.70
CA ALA A 125 3.38 10.75 8.56
C ALA A 125 1.84 10.72 8.56
N VAL A 126 1.26 9.77 7.81
CA VAL A 126 -0.17 9.50 7.79
C VAL A 126 -0.43 8.00 7.85
N ALA A 127 -1.62 7.59 8.25
CA ALA A 127 -2.04 6.19 8.18
C ALA A 127 -3.47 6.08 7.64
N LEU A 128 -3.72 4.97 6.94
CA LEU A 128 -5.03 4.61 6.43
C LEU A 128 -5.42 3.24 6.97
N ALA A 129 -6.44 3.18 7.81
CA ALA A 129 -7.10 1.94 8.20
C ALA A 129 -8.27 1.68 7.24
N THR A 130 -8.37 0.46 6.72
CA THR A 130 -9.46 0.05 5.82
C THR A 130 -10.09 -1.24 6.33
N VAL A 131 -11.42 -1.26 6.48
CA VAL A 131 -12.17 -2.45 6.88
C VAL A 131 -12.07 -3.51 5.78
N VAL A 132 -11.62 -4.71 6.16
CA VAL A 132 -11.50 -5.86 5.26
C VAL A 132 -12.57 -6.92 5.51
N ARG A 133 -13.06 -7.04 6.74
CA ARG A 133 -14.20 -7.89 7.11
C ARG A 133 -15.00 -7.24 8.22
N THR A 134 -16.31 -7.37 8.17
CA THR A 134 -17.23 -6.81 9.17
C THR A 134 -17.42 -7.77 10.34
N GLY A 135 -17.50 -7.21 11.55
CA GLY A 135 -17.87 -7.95 12.75
C GLY A 135 -19.38 -8.20 12.85
N GLU A 136 -19.78 -8.88 13.92
CA GLU A 136 -21.19 -9.27 14.15
C GLU A 136 -22.12 -8.06 14.38
N ASN A 137 -21.60 -6.94 14.85
CA ASN A 137 -22.42 -5.76 15.24
C ASN A 137 -22.78 -4.83 14.07
N GLY A 138 -22.27 -5.06 12.84
CA GLY A 138 -22.75 -4.44 11.61
C GLY A 138 -22.60 -2.91 11.46
N HIS A 139 -21.73 -2.27 12.26
CA HIS A 139 -21.51 -0.82 12.21
C HIS A 139 -20.60 -0.36 11.07
N SER A 140 -19.87 -1.28 10.46
CA SER A 140 -18.93 -1.02 9.38
C SER A 140 -19.26 -1.80 8.11
N LYS A 141 -18.74 -1.35 6.97
CA LYS A 141 -18.78 -2.04 5.68
C LYS A 141 -17.36 -2.31 5.21
N ILE A 142 -17.19 -3.37 4.43
CA ILE A 142 -15.92 -3.64 3.74
C ILE A 142 -15.59 -2.41 2.88
N GLY A 143 -14.36 -1.91 3.02
CA GLY A 143 -13.90 -0.72 2.34
C GLY A 143 -14.08 0.59 3.10
N ASP A 144 -14.78 0.59 4.25
CA ASP A 144 -14.82 1.78 5.12
C ASP A 144 -13.41 2.15 5.59
N LYS A 145 -13.14 3.44 5.68
CA LYS A 145 -11.79 3.97 5.90
C LYS A 145 -11.75 4.94 7.06
N LEU A 146 -10.66 4.87 7.83
CA LEU A 146 -10.25 5.89 8.79
C LEU A 146 -8.85 6.37 8.40
N PHE A 147 -8.76 7.63 7.99
CA PHE A 147 -7.50 8.30 7.70
C PHE A 147 -7.01 9.06 8.93
N VAL A 148 -5.77 8.87 9.32
CA VAL A 148 -5.17 9.46 10.53
C VAL A 148 -3.91 10.22 10.16
N ARG A 149 -3.79 11.47 10.61
CA ARG A 149 -2.64 12.35 10.42
C ARG A 149 -1.77 12.40 11.67
N GLU A 150 -0.50 12.64 11.51
CA GLU A 150 0.49 12.74 12.61
C GLU A 150 0.10 13.80 13.66
N ASN A 151 -0.58 14.87 13.26
CA ASN A 151 -1.07 15.93 14.15
C ASN A 151 -2.31 15.55 14.99
N GLY A 152 -2.83 14.32 14.81
CA GLY A 152 -4.01 13.80 15.51
C GLY A 152 -5.34 14.02 14.82
N GLU A 153 -5.38 14.82 13.73
CA GLU A 153 -6.57 14.93 12.91
C GLU A 153 -6.89 13.61 12.23
N ASN A 154 -8.16 13.29 12.12
CA ASN A 154 -8.63 12.09 11.45
C ASN A 154 -9.89 12.35 10.63
N GLU A 155 -10.15 11.48 9.66
CA GLU A 155 -11.31 11.56 8.76
C GLU A 155 -11.84 10.16 8.44
N GLY A 156 -13.16 10.01 8.40
CA GLY A 156 -13.82 8.73 8.20
C GLY A 156 -13.99 7.92 9.48
N SER A 157 -14.36 6.64 9.35
CA SER A 157 -14.57 5.71 10.46
C SER A 157 -14.47 4.27 9.96
N ILE A 158 -14.07 3.35 10.83
CA ILE A 158 -14.05 1.90 10.59
C ILE A 158 -15.07 1.14 11.45
N GLY A 159 -15.91 1.85 12.21
CA GLY A 159 -16.90 1.25 13.08
C GLY A 159 -17.47 2.20 14.09
N ASP A 160 -17.36 1.89 15.37
CA ASP A 160 -17.74 2.77 16.45
C ASP A 160 -16.56 3.63 16.98
N ASP A 161 -16.85 4.57 17.87
CA ASP A 161 -15.83 5.45 18.47
C ASP A 161 -14.72 4.67 19.19
N GLY A 162 -15.02 3.49 19.74
CA GLY A 162 -14.05 2.63 20.42
C GLY A 162 -13.09 1.99 19.43
N GLU A 163 -13.59 1.50 18.31
CA GLU A 163 -12.79 0.92 17.22
C GLU A 163 -11.94 1.99 16.53
N ASP A 164 -12.51 3.17 16.27
CA ASP A 164 -11.78 4.30 15.70
C ASP A 164 -10.65 4.78 16.63
N ASN A 165 -10.90 4.82 17.95
CA ASN A 165 -9.87 5.16 18.94
C ASN A 165 -8.74 4.13 18.97
N GLN A 166 -9.07 2.83 18.90
CA GLN A 166 -8.08 1.76 18.85
C GLN A 166 -7.23 1.87 17.58
N ALA A 167 -7.86 2.09 16.43
CA ALA A 167 -7.15 2.25 15.15
C ALA A 167 -6.25 3.49 15.14
N ARG A 168 -6.70 4.62 15.70
CA ARG A 168 -5.86 5.82 15.83
C ARG A 168 -4.61 5.58 16.66
N ASN A 169 -4.76 4.94 17.83
CA ASN A 169 -3.61 4.62 18.68
C ASN A 169 -2.61 3.72 17.95
N LYS A 170 -3.12 2.70 17.24
CA LYS A 170 -2.30 1.82 16.43
C LYS A 170 -1.64 2.58 15.27
N ALA A 171 -2.34 3.52 14.63
CA ALA A 171 -1.79 4.36 13.58
C ALA A 171 -0.53 5.11 14.03
N PHE A 172 -0.57 5.74 15.22
CA PHE A 172 0.59 6.46 15.77
C PHE A 172 1.79 5.54 16.00
N GLU A 173 1.57 4.34 16.52
CA GLU A 173 2.65 3.35 16.67
C GLU A 173 3.29 2.98 15.32
N LEU A 174 2.46 2.75 14.30
CA LEU A 174 2.91 2.31 12.98
C LEU A 174 3.59 3.42 12.18
N MET A 175 3.14 4.67 12.33
CA MET A 175 3.71 5.85 11.66
C MET A 175 5.19 6.07 12.00
N ILE A 176 5.64 5.69 13.21
CA ILE A 176 7.04 5.83 13.64
C ILE A 176 8.01 5.15 12.65
N HIS A 177 7.56 4.04 12.03
CA HIS A 177 8.40 3.20 11.18
C HIS A 177 7.80 2.91 9.80
N GLY A 178 6.66 3.50 9.45
CA GLY A 178 5.98 3.22 8.17
C GLY A 178 5.59 1.75 8.03
N ARG A 179 5.03 1.14 9.08
CA ARG A 179 4.66 -0.28 9.08
C ARG A 179 3.17 -0.48 8.81
N ASN A 180 2.84 -1.69 8.38
CA ASN A 180 1.48 -2.13 8.16
C ASN A 180 1.10 -3.21 9.16
N GLU A 181 -0.17 -3.27 9.56
CA GLU A 181 -0.67 -4.29 10.48
C GLU A 181 -2.12 -4.68 10.14
N TYR A 182 -2.40 -5.97 10.25
CA TYR A 182 -3.75 -6.52 10.16
C TYR A 182 -4.29 -6.71 11.58
N VAL A 183 -5.41 -6.07 11.88
CA VAL A 183 -5.97 -6.01 13.23
C VAL A 183 -7.36 -6.62 13.25
N THR A 184 -7.66 -7.41 14.28
CA THR A 184 -9.00 -7.90 14.58
C THR A 184 -9.47 -7.28 15.89
N THR A 185 -10.62 -6.63 15.86
CA THR A 185 -11.24 -6.02 17.05
C THR A 185 -11.96 -7.07 17.92
N LYS A 186 -12.39 -6.67 19.10
CA LYS A 186 -13.17 -7.54 19.98
C LYS A 186 -14.56 -7.85 19.45
N SER A 187 -15.13 -6.97 18.62
CA SER A 187 -16.41 -7.14 17.94
C SER A 187 -16.32 -8.07 16.72
N GLY A 188 -15.10 -8.49 16.33
CA GLY A 188 -14.85 -9.31 15.15
C GLY A 188 -14.65 -8.51 13.85
N THR A 189 -14.69 -7.18 13.91
CA THR A 189 -14.29 -6.34 12.76
C THR A 189 -12.81 -6.52 12.49
N GLU A 190 -12.44 -6.76 11.23
CA GLU A 190 -11.06 -6.88 10.80
C GLU A 190 -10.72 -5.71 9.88
N TYR A 191 -9.60 -5.03 10.15
CA TYR A 191 -9.12 -3.94 9.32
C TYR A 191 -7.63 -4.06 9.06
N PHE A 192 -7.22 -3.57 7.91
CA PHE A 192 -5.81 -3.43 7.55
C PHE A 192 -5.41 -1.98 7.68
N ILE A 193 -4.34 -1.71 8.43
CA ILE A 193 -3.83 -0.38 8.64
C ILE A 193 -2.44 -0.25 8.03
N GLU A 194 -2.26 0.79 7.23
CA GLU A 194 -1.03 1.11 6.53
C GLU A 194 -0.55 2.49 6.97
N ALA A 195 0.66 2.56 7.47
CA ALA A 195 1.28 3.83 7.79
C ALA A 195 2.30 4.22 6.72
N TYR A 196 2.25 5.48 6.32
CA TYR A 196 3.08 6.07 5.29
C TYR A 196 3.92 7.19 5.89
N THR A 197 5.21 7.14 5.63
CA THR A 197 6.19 8.11 6.12
C THR A 197 7.30 8.27 5.10
N THR A 198 8.16 9.23 5.31
CA THR A 198 9.34 9.45 4.47
C THR A 198 10.15 8.15 4.36
N PRO A 199 10.59 7.76 3.16
CA PRO A 199 11.51 6.64 3.00
C PRO A 199 12.74 6.79 3.90
N PRO A 200 13.29 5.68 4.40
CA PRO A 200 14.47 5.75 5.25
C PRO A 200 15.61 6.47 4.53
N GLN A 201 16.29 7.37 5.26
CA GLN A 201 17.38 8.17 4.73
C GLN A 201 18.71 7.49 5.06
N LEU A 202 19.59 7.40 4.07
CA LEU A 202 20.95 6.91 4.24
C LEU A 202 21.94 8.04 3.91
N VAL A 203 22.65 8.51 4.92
CA VAL A 203 23.74 9.48 4.76
C VAL A 203 25.06 8.74 4.66
N ILE A 204 25.76 8.89 3.56
CA ILE A 204 27.06 8.27 3.30
C ILE A 204 28.12 9.36 3.37
N CYS A 205 29.00 9.29 4.37
CA CYS A 205 30.11 10.20 4.52
C CYS A 205 31.33 9.67 3.76
N GLY A 206 31.70 10.36 2.68
CA GLY A 206 32.75 9.99 1.75
C GLY A 206 32.19 9.43 0.43
N GLY A 207 32.46 10.09 -0.70
CA GLY A 207 31.95 9.77 -2.05
C GLY A 207 32.85 8.79 -2.86
N GLY A 208 33.73 8.03 -2.21
CA GLY A 208 34.68 7.11 -2.86
C GLY A 208 34.03 5.84 -3.44
N HIS A 209 34.86 4.85 -3.78
CA HIS A 209 34.41 3.61 -4.43
C HIS A 209 33.44 2.80 -3.56
N VAL A 210 33.63 2.76 -2.23
CA VAL A 210 32.75 2.05 -1.31
C VAL A 210 31.37 2.72 -1.25
N ALA A 211 31.34 4.05 -1.19
CA ALA A 211 30.10 4.83 -1.22
C ALA A 211 29.28 4.55 -2.48
N ARG A 212 29.94 4.52 -3.64
CA ARG A 212 29.29 4.20 -4.92
C ARG A 212 28.67 2.81 -4.95
N ALA A 213 29.38 1.80 -4.43
CA ALA A 213 28.85 0.44 -4.33
C ALA A 213 27.67 0.36 -3.37
N LEU A 214 27.77 1.01 -2.19
CA LEU A 214 26.72 1.07 -1.21
C LEU A 214 25.47 1.80 -1.74
N ALA A 215 25.63 2.92 -2.43
CA ALA A 215 24.55 3.67 -3.06
C ALA A 215 23.79 2.81 -4.09
N SER A 216 24.52 2.02 -4.90
CA SER A 216 23.91 1.11 -5.88
C SER A 216 23.08 -0.01 -5.23
N LEU A 217 23.43 -0.45 -4.02
CA LEU A 217 22.68 -1.44 -3.26
C LEU A 217 21.50 -0.81 -2.50
N ALA A 218 21.64 0.41 -2.01
CA ALA A 218 20.62 1.11 -1.23
C ALA A 218 19.48 1.66 -2.11
N LYS A 219 19.77 2.05 -3.35
CA LYS A 219 18.79 2.58 -4.30
C LYS A 219 17.61 1.62 -4.57
N PRO A 220 17.81 0.33 -4.91
CA PRO A 220 16.72 -0.61 -5.10
C PRO A 220 15.98 -0.98 -3.81
N LEU A 221 16.52 -0.63 -2.64
CA LEU A 221 15.88 -0.76 -1.33
C LEU A 221 15.09 0.51 -0.94
N GLU A 222 14.92 1.43 -1.87
CA GLU A 222 14.15 2.68 -1.73
C GLU A 222 14.68 3.63 -0.63
N PHE A 223 15.98 3.56 -0.27
CA PHE A 223 16.59 4.56 0.58
C PHE A 223 16.72 5.90 -0.14
N ARG A 224 16.36 6.99 0.56
CA ARG A 224 16.74 8.33 0.13
C ARG A 224 18.22 8.56 0.47
N LEU A 225 19.04 8.72 -0.55
CA LEU A 225 20.50 8.80 -0.41
C LEU A 225 20.98 10.24 -0.29
N PHE A 226 21.88 10.48 0.67
CA PHE A 226 22.65 11.72 0.80
C PHE A 226 24.12 11.33 0.85
N ILE A 227 24.92 11.82 -0.09
CA ILE A 227 26.36 11.57 -0.13
C ILE A 227 27.07 12.88 0.15
N THR A 228 28.00 12.88 1.12
CA THR A 228 28.82 14.04 1.49
C THR A 228 30.29 13.69 1.35
N ASP A 229 31.09 14.58 0.76
CA ASP A 229 32.56 14.49 0.69
C ASP A 229 33.13 15.92 0.77
N ASP A 230 34.31 16.07 1.32
CA ASP A 230 35.02 17.34 1.37
C ASP A 230 35.67 17.72 0.03
N ARG A 231 35.68 16.82 -0.94
CA ARG A 231 36.17 16.99 -2.30
C ARG A 231 35.01 17.04 -3.27
N GLU A 232 34.83 18.13 -3.98
CA GLU A 232 33.75 18.41 -4.90
C GLU A 232 33.62 17.32 -6.00
N GLU A 233 34.74 16.76 -6.49
CA GLU A 233 34.77 15.69 -7.46
C GLU A 233 34.14 14.37 -7.00
N PHE A 234 33.91 14.19 -5.68
CA PHE A 234 33.34 12.99 -5.09
C PHE A 234 31.89 13.15 -4.63
N ALA A 235 31.35 14.37 -4.58
CA ALA A 235 29.98 14.68 -4.20
C ALA A 235 29.39 15.75 -5.14
N ASN A 236 29.05 15.35 -6.37
CA ASN A 236 28.40 16.19 -7.38
C ASN A 236 27.29 15.41 -8.09
N ASP A 237 26.45 16.12 -8.86
CA ASP A 237 25.25 15.57 -9.51
C ASP A 237 25.57 14.61 -10.68
N ASP A 238 26.80 14.61 -11.19
CA ASP A 238 27.21 13.75 -12.32
C ASP A 238 27.65 12.35 -11.86
N ARG A 239 27.66 12.07 -10.56
CA ARG A 239 28.25 10.87 -9.99
C ARG A 239 27.28 10.03 -9.19
#